data_8302bd36856c4f79f34acc80385c108f
#
_entry.id   8302bd36856c4f79f34acc80385c108f
#
_cell.length_a   1.000
_cell.length_b   1.000
_cell.length_c   1.000
_cell.angle_alpha   90.00
_cell.angle_beta   90.00
_cell.angle_gamma   90.00
#
_symmetry.space_group_name_H-M   'P 1'
#
loop_
_entity.id
_entity.type
_entity.pdbx_description
1 polymer ?
#
loop_
_entity_poly.entity_id
_entity_poly.type
_entity_poly.pdbx_seq_one_letter_code
_entity_poly.pdbx_strand_id
1 'polypeptide(L)'
;MPSAVLTNLGQLHIVVGRIIYTTNVPALTSNDGSATVADTAVGIPTVTFGDAFLAAPQVTASYLKATPVATALQTVTVTAATTTTATFYIQSVLDTGAGTTDLAVFDPADGDGIMFTAIGLRNK
;
A
#
# COMPACT_ATOMS: atom_id res chain seq x y z
N MET A 1 3.55 36.89 12.29
CA MET A 1 2.87 36.36 12.25
C MET A 1 2.61 35.04 11.70
N PRO A 2 1.83 34.40 12.30
CA PRO A 2 1.65 32.98 12.06
C PRO A 2 1.24 32.60 10.65
N SER A 3 0.48 33.42 9.97
CA SER A 3 0.00 32.99 8.64
C SER A 3 1.12 32.83 7.62
N ALA A 4 2.17 33.64 7.67
CA ALA A 4 3.29 33.47 6.76
C ALA A 4 4.06 32.19 7.06
N VAL A 5 4.17 31.80 8.33
CA VAL A 5 4.79 30.53 8.70
C VAL A 5 3.95 29.36 8.22
N LEU A 6 2.63 29.44 8.38
CA LEU A 6 1.74 28.36 7.98
C LEU A 6 1.76 28.11 6.47
N THR A 7 1.89 29.16 5.65
CA THR A 7 1.95 28.98 4.20
C THR A 7 3.22 28.28 3.74
N ASN A 8 4.28 28.26 4.55
CA ASN A 8 5.53 27.58 4.22
C ASN A 8 5.54 26.12 4.67
N LEU A 9 4.52 25.66 5.37
CA LEU A 9 4.46 24.29 5.88
C LEU A 9 3.83 23.31 4.88
N GLY A 10 3.32 23.82 3.75
CA GLY A 10 2.63 22.99 2.79
C GLY A 10 1.19 22.72 3.21
N GLN A 11 0.54 21.82 2.48
CA GLN A 11 -0.85 21.46 2.71
C GLN A 11 -0.95 20.00 3.10
N LEU A 12 -1.93 19.69 3.94
CA LEU A 12 -2.27 18.31 4.24
C LEU A 12 -2.67 17.60 2.95
N HIS A 13 -2.05 16.46 2.71
CA HIS A 13 -2.29 15.64 1.54
C HIS A 13 -2.58 14.22 1.98
N ILE A 14 -3.73 13.70 1.56
CA ILE A 14 -4.16 12.36 1.92
C ILE A 14 -4.40 11.60 0.63
N VAL A 15 -3.64 10.53 0.44
CA VAL A 15 -3.82 9.61 -0.68
C VAL A 15 -4.41 8.33 -0.13
N VAL A 16 -5.57 7.94 -0.62
CA VAL A 16 -6.18 6.65 -0.31
C VAL A 16 -6.20 5.84 -1.59
N GLY A 17 -5.93 4.56 -1.47
CA GLY A 17 -5.90 3.70 -2.64
C GLY A 17 -6.28 2.27 -2.32
N ARG A 18 -6.67 1.59 -3.38
CA ARG A 18 -6.98 0.17 -3.38
C ARG A 18 -6.22 -0.46 -4.53
N ILE A 19 -5.43 -1.48 -4.21
CA ILE A 19 -4.71 -2.26 -5.22
C ILE A 19 -5.39 -3.61 -5.29
N ILE A 20 -5.98 -3.93 -6.43
CA ILE A 20 -6.66 -5.20 -6.65
C ILE A 20 -5.85 -6.00 -7.67
N TYR A 21 -5.59 -7.26 -7.36
CA TYR A 21 -4.85 -8.14 -8.25
C TYR A 21 -5.79 -8.93 -9.15
N THR A 22 -5.39 -9.06 -10.41
CA THR A 22 -6.04 -9.92 -11.37
C THR A 22 -4.94 -10.64 -12.16
N THR A 23 -4.90 -11.97 -12.06
CA THR A 23 -3.88 -12.80 -12.71
C THR A 23 -2.46 -12.28 -12.40
N ASN A 24 -2.20 -12.05 -11.11
CA ASN A 24 -0.91 -11.57 -10.58
C ASN A 24 -0.53 -10.16 -11.03
N VAL A 25 -1.48 -9.39 -11.55
CA VAL A 25 -1.23 -8.01 -11.99
C VAL A 25 -1.97 -7.06 -11.07
N PRO A 26 -1.27 -6.13 -10.40
CA PRO A 26 -1.90 -5.14 -9.56
C PRO A 26 -2.52 -4.01 -10.39
N ALA A 27 -3.67 -3.53 -9.96
CA ALA A 27 -4.33 -2.37 -10.54
C ALA A 27 -4.73 -1.42 -9.41
N LEU A 28 -4.41 -0.16 -9.55
CA LEU A 28 -4.63 0.86 -8.53
C LEU A 28 -5.87 1.69 -8.85
N THR A 29 -6.72 1.85 -7.84
CA THR A 29 -7.77 2.87 -7.81
C THR A 29 -7.46 3.82 -6.66
N SER A 30 -7.37 5.10 -6.92
CA SER A 30 -6.94 6.08 -5.92
C SER A 30 -7.60 7.43 -6.17
N ASN A 31 -7.70 8.24 -5.10
CA ASN A 31 -8.09 9.64 -5.23
C ASN A 31 -6.97 10.48 -5.88
N ASP A 32 -5.76 9.95 -5.97
CA ASP A 32 -4.67 10.54 -6.74
C ASP A 32 -4.70 9.90 -8.13
N GLY A 33 -5.30 10.59 -9.09
CA GLY A 33 -5.51 10.04 -10.43
C GLY A 33 -4.25 9.84 -11.24
N SER A 34 -3.12 10.41 -10.80
CA SER A 34 -1.83 10.23 -11.46
C SER A 34 -0.96 9.17 -10.78
N ALA A 35 -1.42 8.60 -9.67
CA ALA A 35 -0.68 7.55 -9.00
C ALA A 35 -0.71 6.26 -9.80
N THR A 36 0.37 5.50 -9.72
CA THR A 36 0.53 4.23 -10.41
C THR A 36 1.01 3.15 -9.45
N VAL A 37 0.84 1.90 -9.84
CA VAL A 37 1.35 0.76 -9.08
C VAL A 37 2.06 -0.20 -10.00
N ALA A 38 3.12 -0.83 -9.50
CA ALA A 38 3.83 -1.89 -10.21
C ALA A 38 4.33 -2.92 -9.19
N ASP A 39 4.31 -4.18 -9.55
CA ASP A 39 5.01 -5.21 -8.79
C ASP A 39 6.49 -5.12 -9.13
N THR A 40 7.31 -4.80 -8.13
CA THR A 40 8.76 -4.84 -8.29
C THR A 40 9.29 -6.25 -8.13
N ALA A 41 8.56 -7.10 -7.43
CA ALA A 41 8.76 -8.53 -7.31
C ALA A 41 7.45 -9.15 -6.82
N VAL A 42 7.35 -10.47 -6.84
CA VAL A 42 6.16 -11.17 -6.35
C VAL A 42 5.84 -10.70 -4.92
N GLY A 43 4.61 -10.25 -4.73
CA GLY A 43 4.14 -9.78 -3.41
C GLY A 43 4.73 -8.47 -2.93
N ILE A 44 5.40 -7.71 -3.79
CA ILE A 44 6.03 -6.45 -3.42
C ILE A 44 5.56 -5.33 -4.36
N PRO A 45 4.31 -4.89 -4.23
CA PRO A 45 3.83 -3.77 -5.04
C PRO A 45 4.39 -2.44 -4.53
N THR A 46 4.73 -1.58 -5.46
CA THR A 46 5.17 -0.21 -5.18
C THR A 46 4.21 0.76 -5.84
N VAL A 47 3.68 1.66 -5.03
CA VAL A 47 2.85 2.77 -5.50
C VAL A 47 3.73 3.98 -5.70
N THR A 48 3.58 4.62 -6.86
CA THR A 48 4.22 5.92 -7.13
C THR A 48 3.14 6.99 -7.08
N PHE A 49 3.30 7.96 -6.18
CA PHE A 49 2.34 9.05 -6.03
C PHE A 49 2.41 10.01 -7.22
N GLY A 50 1.27 10.53 -7.63
CA GLY A 50 1.23 11.55 -8.67
C GLY A 50 1.75 12.90 -8.17
N ASP A 51 1.37 13.25 -6.93
CA ASP A 51 1.87 14.43 -6.24
C ASP A 51 2.83 14.00 -5.14
N ALA A 52 4.06 14.53 -5.16
CA ALA A 52 5.05 14.21 -4.16
C ALA A 52 4.69 14.84 -2.80
N PHE A 53 5.06 14.15 -1.74
CA PHE A 53 5.03 14.70 -0.38
C PHE A 53 6.30 15.50 -0.11
N LEU A 54 6.23 16.44 0.84
CA LEU A 54 7.42 17.20 1.26
C LEU A 54 8.40 16.33 2.04
N ALA A 55 7.89 15.38 2.79
CA ALA A 55 8.65 14.39 3.52
C ALA A 55 7.92 13.06 3.40
N ALA A 56 8.55 11.96 3.78
CA ALA A 56 7.92 10.65 3.71
C ALA A 56 6.60 10.66 4.48
N PRO A 57 5.48 10.23 3.86
CA PRO A 57 4.19 10.23 4.55
C PRO A 57 4.08 9.10 5.56
N GLN A 58 3.09 9.22 6.44
CA GLN A 58 2.64 8.08 7.23
C GLN A 58 1.76 7.20 6.35
N VAL A 59 2.13 5.94 6.22
CA VAL A 59 1.41 4.99 5.37
C VAL A 59 0.91 3.85 6.22
N THR A 60 -0.38 3.55 6.09
CA THR A 60 -1.01 2.39 6.69
C THR A 60 -1.65 1.55 5.60
N ALA A 61 -1.69 0.24 5.81
CA ALA A 61 -2.26 -0.67 4.83
C ALA A 61 -2.92 -1.85 5.53
N SER A 62 -3.91 -2.43 4.85
CA SER A 62 -4.55 -3.66 5.29
C SER A 62 -4.84 -4.54 4.08
N TYR A 63 -4.88 -5.85 4.31
CA TYR A 63 -5.19 -6.81 3.27
C TYR A 63 -6.69 -6.80 2.97
N LEU A 64 -7.03 -6.79 1.70
CA LEU A 64 -8.41 -6.86 1.24
C LEU A 64 -8.67 -8.26 0.69
N LYS A 65 -9.54 -9.00 1.37
CA LYS A 65 -9.86 -10.38 1.03
C LYS A 65 -11.25 -10.41 0.41
N ALA A 66 -11.33 -10.79 -0.86
CA ALA A 66 -12.61 -10.86 -1.57
C ALA A 66 -13.48 -12.01 -1.04
N THR A 67 -12.87 -13.16 -0.77
CA THR A 67 -13.57 -14.33 -0.24
C THR A 67 -12.80 -14.85 0.97
N PRO A 68 -13.36 -14.82 2.18
CA PRO A 68 -12.66 -15.30 3.36
C PRO A 68 -12.30 -16.79 3.24
N VAL A 69 -11.09 -17.14 3.67
CA VAL A 69 -10.60 -18.51 3.73
C VAL A 69 -10.10 -18.76 5.15
N ALA A 70 -10.63 -19.82 5.78
CA ALA A 70 -10.35 -20.07 7.18
C ALA A 70 -8.94 -20.62 7.46
N THR A 71 -8.26 -21.13 6.44
CA THR A 71 -6.99 -21.86 6.61
C THR A 71 -5.77 -21.01 6.29
N ALA A 72 -5.94 -19.75 5.87
CA ALA A 72 -4.83 -18.90 5.49
C ALA A 72 -5.03 -17.50 6.08
N LEU A 73 -3.94 -16.93 6.58
CA LEU A 73 -3.89 -15.56 7.04
C LEU A 73 -2.95 -14.78 6.12
N GLN A 74 -3.46 -13.70 5.55
CA GLN A 74 -2.67 -12.79 4.73
C GLN A 74 -2.35 -11.54 5.54
N THR A 75 -1.14 -11.06 5.37
CA THR A 75 -0.67 -9.83 6.02
C THR A 75 -0.05 -8.90 4.99
N VAL A 76 -0.10 -7.61 5.28
CA VAL A 76 0.61 -6.62 4.49
C VAL A 76 1.44 -5.75 5.44
N THR A 77 2.67 -5.48 5.03
CA THR A 77 3.58 -4.60 5.77
C THR A 77 4.03 -3.48 4.86
N VAL A 78 4.08 -2.27 5.38
CA VAL A 78 4.69 -1.15 4.67
C VAL A 78 6.19 -1.23 4.92
N THR A 79 6.96 -1.50 3.87
CA THR A 79 8.41 -1.69 4.01
C THR A 79 9.20 -0.44 3.71
N ALA A 80 8.64 0.48 2.94
CA ALA A 80 9.28 1.74 2.63
C ALA A 80 8.24 2.79 2.28
N ALA A 81 8.49 4.01 2.70
CA ALA A 81 7.73 5.18 2.29
C ALA A 81 8.72 6.31 2.03
N THR A 82 8.63 6.89 0.85
CA THR A 82 9.44 8.04 0.45
C THR A 82 8.51 9.18 0.05
N THR A 83 9.08 10.30 -0.34
CA THR A 83 8.26 11.43 -0.80
C THR A 83 7.46 11.10 -2.06
N THR A 84 7.86 10.09 -2.82
CA THR A 84 7.24 9.76 -4.12
C THR A 84 6.68 8.35 -4.18
N THR A 85 7.04 7.45 -3.28
CA THR A 85 6.64 6.04 -3.37
C THR A 85 6.25 5.46 -2.03
N ALA A 86 5.45 4.40 -2.07
CA ALA A 86 5.21 3.52 -0.93
C ALA A 86 5.32 2.07 -1.41
N THR A 87 6.06 1.27 -0.68
CA THR A 87 6.29 -0.14 -1.01
C THR A 87 5.69 -1.02 0.06
N PHE A 88 5.01 -2.07 -0.37
CA PHE A 88 4.31 -3.00 0.50
C PHE A 88 4.88 -4.40 0.33
N TYR A 89 4.74 -5.19 1.37
CA TYR A 89 5.18 -6.57 1.40
C TYR A 89 4.00 -7.44 1.79
N ILE A 90 3.58 -8.33 0.89
CA ILE A 90 2.39 -9.15 1.08
C ILE A 90 2.84 -10.56 1.40
N GLN A 91 2.37 -11.10 2.51
CA GLN A 91 2.74 -12.43 2.97
C GLN A 91 1.51 -13.23 3.31
N SER A 92 1.59 -14.53 3.08
CA SER A 92 0.61 -15.48 3.51
C SER A 92 1.21 -16.40 4.57
N VAL A 93 0.46 -16.60 5.65
CA VAL A 93 0.81 -17.57 6.68
C VAL A 93 -0.12 -18.76 6.49
N LEU A 94 0.44 -19.90 6.15
CA LEU A 94 -0.32 -21.12 5.93
C LEU A 94 -0.08 -22.10 7.08
N ASP A 95 -1.14 -22.66 7.61
CA ASP A 95 -1.07 -23.81 8.49
C ASP A 95 -0.94 -25.06 7.61
N THR A 96 0.21 -25.71 7.69
CA THR A 96 0.46 -26.91 6.89
C THR A 96 -0.19 -28.15 7.47
N GLY A 97 -0.86 -28.06 8.62
CA GLY A 97 -1.50 -29.19 9.27
C GLY A 97 -0.58 -30.09 10.06
N ALA A 98 0.72 -29.83 10.04
CA ALA A 98 1.72 -30.63 10.75
C ALA A 98 2.26 -29.91 12.00
N GLY A 99 1.55 -28.92 12.51
CA GLY A 99 2.02 -28.11 13.63
C GLY A 99 3.07 -27.08 13.23
N THR A 100 3.31 -26.89 11.95
CA THR A 100 4.22 -25.89 11.42
C THR A 100 3.45 -24.89 10.57
N THR A 101 3.93 -23.66 10.54
CA THR A 101 3.41 -22.61 9.69
C THR A 101 4.49 -22.13 8.73
N ASP A 102 4.10 -21.90 7.48
CA ASP A 102 4.99 -21.33 6.48
C ASP A 102 4.61 -19.89 6.24
N LEU A 103 5.61 -19.03 6.16
CA LEU A 103 5.46 -17.63 5.81
C LEU A 103 6.04 -17.44 4.41
N ALA A 104 5.21 -17.03 3.48
CA ALA A 104 5.62 -16.89 2.09
C ALA A 104 5.16 -15.56 1.52
N VAL A 105 6.00 -14.94 0.70
CA VAL A 105 5.64 -13.79 -0.11
C VAL A 105 4.84 -14.29 -1.30
N PHE A 106 3.75 -13.62 -1.63
CA PHE A 106 2.89 -14.08 -2.70
C PHE A 106 2.12 -12.92 -3.34
N ASP A 107 1.71 -13.11 -4.59
CA ASP A 107 0.72 -12.22 -5.19
C ASP A 107 -0.68 -12.64 -4.74
N PRO A 108 -1.53 -11.66 -4.38
CA PRO A 108 -2.90 -11.98 -4.00
C PRO A 108 -3.68 -12.72 -5.09
N ALA A 109 -4.63 -13.52 -4.67
CA ALA A 109 -5.56 -14.16 -5.58
C ALA A 109 -6.43 -13.12 -6.29
N ASP A 110 -7.07 -13.53 -7.40
CA ASP A 110 -7.93 -12.63 -8.17
C ASP A 110 -9.00 -12.00 -7.28
N GLY A 111 -9.10 -10.68 -7.33
CA GLY A 111 -10.04 -9.90 -6.54
C GLY A 111 -9.53 -9.51 -5.16
N ASP A 112 -8.47 -10.12 -4.68
CA ASP A 112 -7.80 -9.74 -3.43
C ASP A 112 -6.82 -8.60 -3.68
N GLY A 113 -6.40 -7.96 -2.61
CA GLY A 113 -5.41 -6.92 -2.72
C GLY A 113 -5.16 -6.22 -1.41
N ILE A 114 -4.82 -4.95 -1.49
CA ILE A 114 -4.58 -4.13 -0.30
C ILE A 114 -5.31 -2.81 -0.41
N MET A 115 -5.65 -2.25 0.76
CA MET A 115 -6.12 -0.89 0.90
C MET A 115 -5.07 -0.12 1.68
N PHE A 116 -4.77 1.09 1.26
CA PHE A 116 -3.76 1.90 1.95
C PHE A 116 -4.18 3.34 2.07
N THR A 117 -3.59 4.02 3.04
CA THR A 117 -3.73 5.45 3.24
C THR A 117 -2.35 6.04 3.50
N ALA A 118 -2.00 7.08 2.77
CA ALA A 118 -0.78 7.84 2.96
C ALA A 118 -1.15 9.27 3.35
N ILE A 119 -0.62 9.75 4.46
CA ILE A 119 -0.94 11.06 5.02
C ILE A 119 0.34 11.83 5.25
N GLY A 120 0.40 13.04 4.75
CA GLY A 120 1.54 13.92 4.92
C GLY A 120 1.24 15.31 4.42
N LEU A 121 2.29 16.07 4.20
CA LEU A 121 2.20 17.41 3.65
C LEU A 121 2.74 17.40 2.22
N ARG A 122 2.17 18.21 1.39
CA ARG A 122 2.69 18.44 0.04
C ARG A 122 2.97 19.92 -0.14
N ASN A 123 3.87 20.20 -1.08
CA ASN A 123 4.17 21.56 -1.47
C ASN A 123 3.08 22.06 -2.44
N LYS A 124 2.35 23.08 -1.99
CA LYS A 124 1.26 23.52 -2.83
C LYS A 124 1.08 25.02 -2.78
#